data_373b6dfb3852ed35145ab6bd79be6b1d
#
_entry.id   373b6dfb3852ed35145ab6bd79be6b1d
#
_cell.length_a   1.000
_cell.length_b   1.000
_cell.length_c   1.000
_cell.angle_alpha   90.00
_cell.angle_beta   90.00
_cell.angle_gamma   90.00
#
_symmetry.space_group_name_H-M   'P 1'
#
loop_
_entity.id
_entity.type
_entity.pdbx_description
1 polymer ?
#
loop_
_entity_poly.entity_id
_entity_poly.type
_entity_poly.pdbx_seq_one_letter_code
_entity_poly.pdbx_strand_id
1 'polypeptide(L)'
;MSVRMLTAPLILLVIGVAARAADPGDAAAGKAYFSQTCMQCHTADPAEGGGEIGPSLVGLYGRTAGVGDDRFAYSAALKGSKLVWTQETLDHFLTDPATAVPGTTMAVPVPMKADRDNLIAYFRSLSSGTK
;
A
#
# COMPACT_ATOMS: atom_id res chain seq x y z
N MET A 1 32.17 45.79 -47.94
CA MET A 1 31.46 45.65 -46.63
C MET A 1 30.85 44.27 -46.58
N SER A 2 31.46 43.36 -45.83
CA SER A 2 31.03 41.95 -45.74
C SER A 2 30.22 41.77 -44.43
N VAL A 3 28.95 41.48 -44.56
CA VAL A 3 28.08 41.18 -43.43
C VAL A 3 28.24 39.70 -43.07
N ARG A 4 28.84 39.44 -41.91
CA ARG A 4 28.90 38.08 -41.35
C ARG A 4 27.61 37.77 -40.60
N MET A 5 26.77 36.92 -41.15
CA MET A 5 25.62 36.33 -40.44
C MET A 5 26.12 35.33 -39.38
N LEU A 6 25.92 35.70 -38.10
CA LEU A 6 26.09 34.75 -36.98
C LEU A 6 24.81 33.91 -36.86
N THR A 7 24.91 32.66 -37.20
CA THR A 7 23.85 31.67 -36.91
C THR A 7 24.09 31.13 -35.51
N ALA A 8 23.22 31.48 -34.55
CA ALA A 8 23.23 30.91 -33.23
C ALA A 8 22.49 29.56 -33.24
N PRO A 9 23.04 28.50 -32.64
CA PRO A 9 22.34 27.23 -32.55
C PRO A 9 21.21 27.31 -31.47
N LEU A 10 20.00 27.02 -31.87
CA LEU A 10 18.85 26.87 -30.97
C LEU A 10 19.02 25.52 -30.25
N ILE A 11 19.41 25.55 -28.98
CA ILE A 11 19.48 24.37 -28.12
C ILE A 11 18.05 24.08 -27.65
N LEU A 12 17.43 23.03 -28.22
CA LEU A 12 16.15 22.52 -27.77
C LEU A 12 16.34 21.75 -26.46
N LEU A 13 15.97 22.36 -25.33
CA LEU A 13 15.98 21.70 -24.04
C LEU A 13 14.77 20.72 -23.96
N VAL A 14 15.02 19.44 -24.20
CA VAL A 14 14.01 18.38 -24.01
C VAL A 14 13.86 18.13 -22.51
N ILE A 15 12.84 18.73 -21.88
CA ILE A 15 12.46 18.43 -20.51
C ILE A 15 11.77 17.05 -20.54
N GLY A 16 12.53 16.02 -20.22
CA GLY A 16 11.97 14.67 -20.02
C GLY A 16 11.05 14.68 -18.82
N VAL A 17 9.72 14.68 -19.04
CA VAL A 17 8.75 14.39 -18.01
C VAL A 17 8.87 12.90 -17.70
N ALA A 18 9.53 12.56 -16.59
CA ALA A 18 9.50 11.20 -16.07
C ALA A 18 8.05 10.86 -15.71
N ALA A 19 7.38 10.08 -16.56
CA ALA A 19 6.08 9.51 -16.24
C ALA A 19 6.25 8.60 -15.03
N ARG A 20 5.79 9.06 -13.85
CA ARG A 20 5.61 8.17 -12.70
C ARG A 20 4.51 7.20 -13.13
N ALA A 21 4.82 5.90 -13.09
CA ALA A 21 3.79 4.90 -13.23
C ALA A 21 2.69 5.22 -12.21
N ALA A 22 1.47 5.46 -12.70
CA ALA A 22 0.34 5.70 -11.84
C ALA A 22 0.16 4.48 -10.94
N ASP A 23 -0.08 4.70 -9.65
CA ASP A 23 -0.45 3.66 -8.72
C ASP A 23 -1.69 2.94 -9.29
N PRO A 24 -1.75 1.60 -9.29
CA PRO A 24 -2.87 0.86 -9.87
C PRO A 24 -4.19 1.02 -9.09
N GLY A 25 -4.31 1.95 -8.12
CA GLY A 25 -5.50 2.17 -7.33
C GLY A 25 -5.69 3.62 -6.87
N ASP A 26 -6.90 3.93 -6.40
CA ASP A 26 -7.29 5.21 -5.82
C ASP A 26 -7.29 5.10 -4.28
N ALA A 27 -6.39 5.83 -3.61
CA ALA A 27 -6.27 5.82 -2.15
C ALA A 27 -7.52 6.39 -1.44
N ALA A 28 -8.26 7.32 -2.05
CA ALA A 28 -9.49 7.86 -1.46
C ALA A 28 -10.63 6.83 -1.51
N ALA A 29 -10.77 6.12 -2.63
CA ALA A 29 -11.68 5.00 -2.76
C ALA A 29 -11.29 3.85 -1.80
N GLY A 30 -9.99 3.57 -1.66
CA GLY A 30 -9.48 2.59 -0.71
C GLY A 30 -9.79 2.93 0.75
N LYS A 31 -9.65 4.20 1.13
CA LYS A 31 -10.05 4.70 2.46
C LYS A 31 -11.55 4.52 2.69
N ALA A 32 -12.39 4.80 1.70
CA ALA A 32 -13.83 4.62 1.81
C ALA A 32 -14.19 3.14 2.01
N TYR A 33 -13.59 2.23 1.24
CA TYR A 33 -13.78 0.79 1.42
C TYR A 33 -13.30 0.31 2.80
N PHE A 34 -12.10 0.76 3.21
CA PHE A 34 -11.54 0.45 4.53
C PHE A 34 -12.52 0.82 5.65
N SER A 35 -13.07 2.04 5.60
CA SER A 35 -14.00 2.55 6.62
C SER A 35 -15.29 1.74 6.71
N GLN A 36 -15.75 1.17 5.61
CA GLN A 36 -16.99 0.39 5.58
C GLN A 36 -16.80 -1.08 5.97
N THR A 37 -15.62 -1.64 5.67
CA THR A 37 -15.40 -3.09 5.76
C THR A 37 -14.32 -3.46 6.79
N CYS A 38 -13.20 -2.77 6.79
CA CYS A 38 -12.01 -3.18 7.55
C CYS A 38 -11.96 -2.60 8.96
N MET A 39 -12.55 -1.42 9.17
CA MET A 39 -12.57 -0.73 10.49
C MET A 39 -13.32 -1.50 11.59
N GLN A 40 -14.07 -2.52 11.24
CA GLN A 40 -14.71 -3.39 12.25
C GLN A 40 -13.67 -4.16 13.08
N CYS A 41 -12.49 -4.38 12.52
CA CYS A 41 -11.42 -5.16 13.15
C CYS A 41 -10.09 -4.41 13.23
N HIS A 42 -9.83 -3.47 12.31
CA HIS A 42 -8.56 -2.78 12.17
C HIS A 42 -8.70 -1.27 12.37
N THR A 43 -7.62 -0.64 12.79
CA THR A 43 -7.49 0.81 12.76
C THR A 43 -6.43 1.23 11.73
N ALA A 44 -6.55 2.45 11.22
CA ALA A 44 -5.58 3.12 10.36
C ALA A 44 -5.22 4.51 10.90
N ASP A 45 -5.58 4.80 12.15
CA ASP A 45 -5.22 6.05 12.84
C ASP A 45 -3.95 5.84 13.66
N PRO A 46 -2.90 6.66 13.48
CA PRO A 46 -1.68 6.59 14.28
C PRO A 46 -1.90 6.82 15.78
N ALA A 47 -2.95 7.55 16.17
CA ALA A 47 -3.29 7.81 17.57
C ALA A 47 -3.98 6.61 18.23
N GLU A 48 -4.58 5.72 17.43
CA GLU A 48 -5.26 4.53 17.87
C GLU A 48 -4.35 3.33 17.64
N GLY A 49 -4.13 2.49 18.56
CA GLY A 49 -3.46 1.23 18.29
C GLY A 49 -4.41 0.20 17.69
N GLY A 50 -3.88 -1.00 17.38
CA GLY A 50 -4.71 -2.14 17.03
C GLY A 50 -5.60 -2.57 18.18
N GLY A 51 -6.74 -3.19 17.83
CA GLY A 51 -7.67 -3.77 18.78
C GLY A 51 -7.38 -5.25 19.08
N GLU A 52 -8.30 -5.89 19.81
CA GLU A 52 -8.22 -7.32 20.11
C GLU A 52 -8.47 -8.20 18.87
N ILE A 53 -9.23 -7.68 17.89
CA ILE A 53 -9.65 -8.46 16.70
C ILE A 53 -8.60 -8.37 15.59
N GLY A 54 -7.99 -7.21 15.39
CA GLY A 54 -6.99 -7.01 14.33
C GLY A 54 -5.97 -5.93 14.70
N PRO A 55 -4.77 -5.98 14.10
CA PRO A 55 -3.71 -5.00 14.34
C PRO A 55 -4.01 -3.65 13.68
N SER A 56 -3.28 -2.61 14.12
CA SER A 56 -3.19 -1.37 13.39
C SER A 56 -2.53 -1.59 12.02
N LEU A 57 -3.09 -0.98 10.97
CA LEU A 57 -2.57 -1.03 9.61
C LEU A 57 -1.74 0.20 9.23
N VAL A 58 -1.49 1.10 10.18
CA VAL A 58 -0.54 2.21 9.98
C VAL A 58 0.85 1.67 9.68
N GLY A 59 1.48 2.16 8.62
CA GLY A 59 2.80 1.70 8.21
C GLY A 59 2.84 0.25 7.70
N LEU A 60 1.71 -0.32 7.28
CA LEU A 60 1.62 -1.71 6.81
C LEU A 60 2.47 -1.95 5.57
N TYR A 61 2.38 -1.07 4.56
CA TYR A 61 3.06 -1.26 3.28
C TYR A 61 4.58 -1.23 3.45
N GLY A 62 5.27 -2.24 2.94
CA GLY A 62 6.71 -2.41 3.09
C GLY A 62 7.15 -3.11 4.39
N ARG A 63 6.23 -3.37 5.33
CA ARG A 63 6.51 -4.04 6.61
C ARG A 63 6.46 -5.56 6.47
N THR A 64 7.24 -6.26 7.29
CA THR A 64 7.14 -7.73 7.40
C THR A 64 5.83 -8.11 8.08
N ALA A 65 5.18 -9.18 7.63
CA ALA A 65 3.97 -9.72 8.22
C ALA A 65 4.21 -10.22 9.66
N GLY A 66 3.20 -10.07 10.50
CA GLY A 66 3.26 -10.55 11.89
C GLY A 66 4.07 -9.68 12.85
N VAL A 67 4.40 -8.42 12.47
CA VAL A 67 5.06 -7.44 13.32
C VAL A 67 4.42 -6.05 13.17
N GLY A 68 4.80 -5.12 14.04
CA GLY A 68 4.47 -3.69 13.90
C GLY A 68 3.30 -3.19 14.72
N ASP A 69 2.63 -4.06 15.47
CA ASP A 69 1.70 -3.67 16.54
C ASP A 69 1.93 -4.60 17.74
N ASP A 70 2.65 -4.12 18.73
CA ASP A 70 3.04 -4.91 19.91
C ASP A 70 1.85 -5.22 20.84
N ARG A 71 0.71 -4.55 20.61
CA ARG A 71 -0.53 -4.78 21.36
C ARG A 71 -1.38 -5.90 20.78
N PHE A 72 -1.07 -6.34 19.54
CA PHE A 72 -1.82 -7.38 18.86
C PHE A 72 -1.08 -8.72 18.85
N ALA A 73 -1.79 -9.79 19.21
CA ALA A 73 -1.27 -11.15 19.19
C ALA A 73 -1.39 -11.77 17.78
N TYR A 74 -0.41 -11.52 16.92
CA TYR A 74 -0.36 -12.13 15.59
C TYR A 74 -0.32 -13.67 15.65
N SER A 75 -1.00 -14.33 14.70
CA SER A 75 -0.93 -15.80 14.57
C SER A 75 0.50 -16.27 14.30
N ALA A 76 0.81 -17.50 14.75
CA ALA A 76 2.10 -18.14 14.47
C ALA A 76 2.33 -18.27 12.95
N ALA A 77 1.28 -18.57 12.19
CA ALA A 77 1.33 -18.66 10.74
C ALA A 77 1.76 -17.33 10.09
N LEU A 78 1.17 -16.22 10.52
CA LEU A 78 1.52 -14.91 9.97
C LEU A 78 2.96 -14.50 10.32
N LYS A 79 3.38 -14.72 11.56
CA LYS A 79 4.78 -14.48 11.99
C LYS A 79 5.78 -15.36 11.23
N GLY A 80 5.42 -16.62 11.00
CA GLY A 80 6.25 -17.60 10.30
C GLY A 80 6.30 -17.43 8.80
N SER A 81 5.35 -16.71 8.20
CA SER A 81 5.27 -16.50 6.75
C SER A 81 6.43 -15.70 6.18
N LYS A 82 7.01 -14.78 6.99
CA LYS A 82 8.08 -13.86 6.61
C LYS A 82 7.74 -13.00 5.37
N LEU A 83 6.48 -12.91 5.01
CA LEU A 83 6.02 -12.07 3.91
C LEU A 83 6.37 -10.60 4.19
N VAL A 84 6.72 -9.88 3.14
CA VAL A 84 6.76 -8.41 3.15
C VAL A 84 5.52 -7.90 2.42
N TRP A 85 4.82 -6.95 3.00
CA TRP A 85 3.59 -6.40 2.43
C TRP A 85 3.90 -5.48 1.25
N THR A 86 3.93 -6.04 0.06
CA THR A 86 4.06 -5.37 -1.23
C THR A 86 2.72 -5.31 -1.96
N GLN A 87 2.68 -4.71 -3.14
CA GLN A 87 1.50 -4.73 -4.02
C GLN A 87 1.03 -6.18 -4.28
N GLU A 88 1.96 -7.06 -4.64
CA GLU A 88 1.67 -8.44 -5.03
C GLU A 88 1.24 -9.30 -3.84
N THR A 89 1.96 -9.19 -2.71
CA THR A 89 1.66 -10.02 -1.54
C THR A 89 0.38 -9.59 -0.84
N LEU A 90 0.06 -8.28 -0.83
CA LEU A 90 -1.22 -7.76 -0.35
C LEU A 90 -2.37 -8.17 -1.27
N ASP A 91 -2.22 -8.07 -2.60
CA ASP A 91 -3.25 -8.51 -3.54
C ASP A 91 -3.56 -10.00 -3.36
N HIS A 92 -2.52 -10.84 -3.24
CA HIS A 92 -2.68 -12.27 -2.99
C HIS A 92 -3.36 -12.55 -1.65
N PHE A 93 -2.89 -11.91 -0.57
CA PHE A 93 -3.45 -12.10 0.77
C PHE A 93 -4.90 -11.62 0.86
N LEU A 94 -5.22 -10.47 0.29
CA LEU A 94 -6.60 -9.94 0.29
C LEU A 94 -7.53 -10.73 -0.63
N THR A 95 -7.02 -11.42 -1.63
CA THR A 95 -7.84 -12.30 -2.48
C THR A 95 -8.35 -13.51 -1.72
N ASP A 96 -7.48 -14.19 -1.00
CA ASP A 96 -7.79 -15.34 -0.14
C ASP A 96 -6.74 -15.46 0.97
N PRO A 97 -7.02 -14.89 2.15
CA PRO A 97 -6.07 -14.90 3.26
C PRO A 97 -5.65 -16.31 3.69
N ALA A 98 -6.58 -17.26 3.69
CA ALA A 98 -6.33 -18.62 4.16
C ALA A 98 -5.42 -19.40 3.20
N THR A 99 -5.54 -19.16 1.90
CA THR A 99 -4.66 -19.74 0.88
C THR A 99 -3.30 -19.06 0.87
N ALA A 100 -3.26 -17.71 1.02
CA ALA A 100 -2.01 -16.97 1.03
C ALA A 100 -1.14 -17.27 2.26
N VAL A 101 -1.76 -17.41 3.44
CA VAL A 101 -1.10 -17.73 4.71
C VAL A 101 -1.95 -18.77 5.45
N PRO A 102 -1.75 -20.05 5.19
CA PRO A 102 -2.48 -21.12 5.88
C PRO A 102 -2.29 -21.03 7.41
N GLY A 103 -3.40 -20.94 8.14
CA GLY A 103 -3.40 -20.75 9.59
C GLY A 103 -3.44 -19.27 10.05
N THR A 104 -3.62 -18.33 9.14
CA THR A 104 -3.97 -16.95 9.51
C THR A 104 -5.34 -16.90 10.21
N THR A 105 -5.50 -15.96 11.14
CA THR A 105 -6.79 -15.72 11.81
C THR A 105 -7.68 -14.72 11.06
N MET A 106 -7.13 -13.97 10.11
CA MET A 106 -7.90 -13.12 9.22
C MET A 106 -8.60 -13.98 8.16
N ALA A 107 -9.93 -13.92 8.09
CA ALA A 107 -10.74 -14.76 7.19
C ALA A 107 -11.66 -13.93 6.26
N VAL A 108 -11.36 -12.65 6.06
CA VAL A 108 -12.20 -11.74 5.26
C VAL A 108 -11.51 -11.45 3.92
N PRO A 109 -11.93 -12.08 2.81
CA PRO A 109 -11.41 -11.79 1.48
C PRO A 109 -12.01 -10.50 0.91
N VAL A 110 -11.29 -9.90 -0.04
CA VAL A 110 -11.73 -8.78 -0.87
C VAL A 110 -11.80 -9.26 -2.32
N PRO A 111 -13.00 -9.67 -2.80
CA PRO A 111 -13.12 -10.38 -4.09
C PRO A 111 -12.74 -9.53 -5.30
N MET A 112 -13.14 -8.25 -5.30
CA MET A 112 -12.94 -7.38 -6.44
C MET A 112 -11.52 -6.85 -6.50
N LYS A 113 -10.85 -7.06 -7.65
CA LYS A 113 -9.47 -6.57 -7.83
C LYS A 113 -9.36 -5.05 -7.70
N ALA A 114 -10.34 -4.30 -8.22
CA ALA A 114 -10.35 -2.85 -8.12
C ALA A 114 -10.36 -2.37 -6.65
N ASP A 115 -11.12 -3.04 -5.77
CA ASP A 115 -11.15 -2.70 -4.34
C ASP A 115 -9.83 -3.03 -3.66
N ARG A 116 -9.18 -4.15 -4.05
CA ARG A 116 -7.85 -4.49 -3.53
C ARG A 116 -6.80 -3.48 -3.98
N ASP A 117 -6.79 -3.09 -5.26
CA ASP A 117 -5.87 -2.07 -5.77
C ASP A 117 -6.06 -0.73 -5.03
N ASN A 118 -7.30 -0.32 -4.81
CA ASN A 118 -7.64 0.89 -4.07
C ASN A 118 -7.19 0.81 -2.60
N LEU A 119 -7.45 -0.31 -1.92
CA LEU A 119 -7.00 -0.55 -0.55
C LEU A 119 -5.47 -0.51 -0.43
N ILE A 120 -4.75 -1.12 -1.36
CA ILE A 120 -3.28 -1.15 -1.35
C ILE A 120 -2.72 0.27 -1.57
N ALA A 121 -3.33 1.06 -2.48
CA ALA A 121 -2.98 2.46 -2.64
C ALA A 121 -3.20 3.26 -1.34
N TYR A 122 -4.29 3.00 -0.62
CA TYR A 122 -4.55 3.60 0.68
C TYR A 122 -3.51 3.19 1.73
N PHE A 123 -3.19 1.90 1.86
CA PHE A 123 -2.15 1.42 2.79
C PHE A 123 -0.77 2.00 2.50
N ARG A 124 -0.45 2.20 1.22
CA ARG A 124 0.79 2.88 0.80
C ARG A 124 0.81 4.33 1.29
N SER A 125 -0.32 5.04 1.20
CA SER A 125 -0.43 6.41 1.69
C SER A 125 -0.21 6.53 3.19
N LEU A 126 -0.68 5.55 3.98
CA LEU A 126 -0.48 5.47 5.42
C LEU A 126 0.99 5.21 5.81
N SER A 127 1.78 4.64 4.92
CA SER A 127 3.19 4.32 5.17
C SER A 127 4.13 5.47 4.77
N SER A 128 3.70 6.38 3.90
CA SER A 128 4.49 7.52 3.43
C SER A 128 4.58 8.67 4.45
N GLY A 129 3.74 8.67 5.48
CA GLY A 129 3.69 9.69 6.53
C GLY A 129 4.53 9.39 7.77
N THR A 130 5.13 8.22 7.87
CA THR A 130 5.94 7.79 9.03
C THR A 130 7.44 8.02 8.73
N LYS A 131 7.86 9.28 8.76
CA LYS A 131 9.28 9.67 8.86
C LYS A 131 9.51 10.43 10.14
#